data_7070e1d138196acfa4729cc06c0106b2
#
_entry.id   7070e1d138196acfa4729cc06c0106b2
#
_cell.length_a   1.000
_cell.length_b   1.000
_cell.length_c   1.000
_cell.angle_alpha   90.00
_cell.angle_beta   90.00
_cell.angle_gamma   90.00
#
_symmetry.space_group_name_H-M   'P 1'
#
loop_
_entity.id
_entity.type
_entity.pdbx_description
1 polymer ?
#
loop_
_entity_poly.entity_id
_entity_poly.type
_entity_poly.pdbx_seq_one_letter_code
_entity_poly.pdbx_strand_id
1 'polypeptide(L)'
;MEITIKVDDGNLVKVQVGDEYRFVEGSEEIMVVSSKGQILMRFCKSRGPGINERKDYYEVVTPSVINGYFSVSIPVRKGNEFVHRIVAKTFIDNPRGCKEVDHINHDKQDNRVENLRWVTHKENQANLSKATKRTYWKDITARDLTTGKRYRFKKFSDIKSFALRYNWGQGWGVAIRRKLDRGGGIAYGLFWTAKTRETKNIR
;
A
#
# COMPACT_ATOMS: atom_id res chain seq x y z
N MET A 1 -9.81 -5.08 30.55
CA MET A 1 -8.67 -6.00 30.62
C MET A 1 -7.40 -5.20 30.39
N GLU A 2 -6.34 -5.47 31.14
CA GLU A 2 -5.06 -4.78 31.03
C GLU A 2 -4.06 -5.63 30.27
N ILE A 3 -3.29 -5.02 29.38
CA ILE A 3 -2.18 -5.68 28.67
C ILE A 3 -0.88 -4.91 28.92
N THR A 4 0.24 -5.60 28.84
CA THR A 4 1.56 -5.00 28.96
C THR A 4 2.19 -4.85 27.57
N ILE A 5 2.63 -3.66 27.21
CA ILE A 5 3.28 -3.34 25.92
C ILE A 5 4.73 -2.97 26.20
N LYS A 6 5.65 -3.50 25.39
CA LYS A 6 7.03 -3.05 25.36
C LYS A 6 7.15 -1.87 24.40
N VAL A 7 7.60 -0.73 24.89
CA VAL A 7 7.84 0.48 24.10
C VAL A 7 9.30 0.53 23.59
N ASP A 8 9.59 1.49 22.68
CA ASP A 8 10.85 1.54 21.92
C ASP A 8 12.11 1.68 22.79
N ASP A 9 11.99 2.28 24.00
CA ASP A 9 13.09 2.39 24.98
C ASP A 9 13.30 1.11 25.80
N GLY A 10 12.51 0.05 25.55
CA GLY A 10 12.56 -1.22 26.25
C GLY A 10 11.72 -1.30 27.52
N ASN A 11 11.10 -0.19 27.94
CA ASN A 11 10.22 -0.15 29.10
C ASN A 11 8.90 -0.90 28.84
N LEU A 12 8.32 -1.43 29.92
CA LEU A 12 7.02 -2.10 29.89
C LEU A 12 5.94 -1.15 30.40
N VAL A 13 4.94 -0.88 29.58
CA VAL A 13 3.81 -0.01 29.91
C VAL A 13 2.52 -0.81 29.91
N LYS A 14 1.72 -0.62 30.94
CA LYS A 14 0.39 -1.23 31.05
C LYS A 14 -0.64 -0.33 30.40
N VAL A 15 -1.47 -0.90 29.51
CA VAL A 15 -2.56 -0.21 28.84
C VAL A 15 -3.85 -0.99 28.97
N GLN A 16 -4.98 -0.26 28.99
CA GLN A 16 -6.31 -0.87 29.01
C GLN A 16 -6.74 -1.25 27.60
N VAL A 17 -7.26 -2.48 27.48
CA VAL A 17 -7.97 -2.90 26.26
C VAL A 17 -9.37 -2.26 26.29
N GLY A 18 -9.69 -1.51 25.27
CA GLY A 18 -10.93 -0.73 25.18
C GLY A 18 -10.98 0.10 23.89
N ASP A 19 -11.20 1.39 24.02
CA ASP A 19 -11.41 2.24 22.85
C ASP A 19 -10.18 2.41 21.94
N GLU A 20 -8.98 2.46 22.53
CA GLU A 20 -7.75 2.67 21.74
C GLU A 20 -7.09 1.34 21.30
N TYR A 21 -7.19 0.26 22.10
CA TYR A 21 -6.56 -1.02 21.82
C TYR A 21 -7.59 -2.14 21.92
N ARG A 22 -7.69 -2.98 20.89
CA ARG A 22 -8.61 -4.14 20.89
C ARG A 22 -7.91 -5.40 20.41
N PHE A 23 -8.33 -6.55 20.91
CA PHE A 23 -7.90 -7.85 20.38
C PHE A 23 -8.43 -8.06 18.97
N VAL A 24 -7.59 -8.63 18.12
CA VAL A 24 -8.01 -9.05 16.79
C VAL A 24 -8.77 -10.37 16.89
N GLU A 25 -9.98 -10.41 16.37
CA GLU A 25 -10.83 -11.59 16.38
C GLU A 25 -10.15 -12.81 15.76
N GLY A 26 -10.22 -13.97 16.42
CA GLY A 26 -9.60 -15.23 16.01
C GLY A 26 -8.09 -15.21 16.05
N SER A 27 -7.48 -14.31 16.81
CA SER A 27 -6.04 -14.30 17.08
C SER A 27 -5.64 -14.95 18.41
N GLU A 28 -6.61 -15.53 19.17
CA GLU A 28 -6.38 -16.13 20.50
C GLU A 28 -5.62 -15.19 21.45
N GLU A 29 -5.96 -13.92 21.43
CA GLU A 29 -5.31 -12.84 22.21
C GLU A 29 -3.81 -12.66 21.92
N ILE A 30 -3.32 -13.20 20.81
CA ILE A 30 -1.93 -13.03 20.39
C ILE A 30 -1.70 -11.68 19.75
N MET A 31 -2.72 -11.14 19.08
CA MET A 31 -2.65 -9.89 18.33
C MET A 31 -3.60 -8.85 18.91
N VAL A 32 -3.06 -7.66 19.11
CA VAL A 32 -3.81 -6.44 19.47
C VAL A 32 -3.59 -5.42 18.39
N VAL A 33 -4.63 -4.66 18.06
CA VAL A 33 -4.56 -3.54 17.13
C VAL A 33 -5.01 -2.26 17.81
N SER A 34 -4.33 -1.14 17.53
CA SER A 34 -4.73 0.17 18.01
C SER A 34 -5.66 0.88 17.01
N SER A 35 -6.47 1.81 17.52
CA SER A 35 -7.28 2.71 16.70
C SER A 35 -6.43 3.57 15.73
N LYS A 36 -5.13 3.73 16.01
CA LYS A 36 -4.15 4.42 15.16
C LYS A 36 -3.50 3.51 14.09
N GLY A 37 -3.88 2.22 14.03
CA GLY A 37 -3.37 1.27 13.05
C GLY A 37 -2.05 0.60 13.43
N GLN A 38 -1.60 0.69 14.69
CA GLN A 38 -0.47 -0.08 15.18
C GLN A 38 -0.89 -1.53 15.44
N ILE A 39 -0.05 -2.47 15.04
CA ILE A 39 -0.23 -3.89 15.34
C ILE A 39 0.77 -4.30 16.42
N LEU A 40 0.27 -4.97 17.44
CA LEU A 40 1.06 -5.50 18.54
C LEU A 40 0.86 -7.01 18.62
N MET A 41 1.94 -7.75 18.88
CA MET A 41 1.90 -9.21 19.01
C MET A 41 2.69 -9.70 20.21
N ARG A 42 2.17 -10.78 20.87
CA ARG A 42 2.85 -11.48 21.98
C ARG A 42 3.89 -12.50 21.50
N PHE A 43 3.87 -12.87 20.21
CA PHE A 43 4.83 -13.81 19.64
C PHE A 43 5.85 -13.08 18.78
N CYS A 44 7.13 -13.32 19.08
CA CYS A 44 8.18 -13.03 18.12
C CYS A 44 8.51 -14.34 17.37
N LYS A 45 8.50 -14.32 16.03
CA LYS A 45 9.15 -15.37 15.24
C LYS A 45 10.64 -15.31 15.54
N SER A 46 11.19 -16.31 16.26
CA SER A 46 12.63 -16.52 16.22
C SER A 46 13.03 -16.91 14.79
N ARG A 47 14.14 -16.37 14.29
CA ARG A 47 14.74 -16.81 13.03
C ARG A 47 15.38 -18.19 13.26
N GLY A 48 14.61 -19.29 13.08
CA GLY A 48 15.11 -20.64 13.20
C GLY A 48 14.03 -21.65 13.60
N PRO A 49 14.27 -22.96 13.51
CA PRO A 49 13.39 -23.99 14.02
C PRO A 49 13.46 -24.00 15.55
N GLY A 50 12.69 -23.14 16.20
CA GLY A 50 12.66 -22.99 17.63
C GLY A 50 11.28 -22.58 18.11
N ILE A 51 10.94 -23.02 19.28
CA ILE A 51 9.70 -22.80 20.01
C ILE A 51 9.39 -21.30 20.03
N ASN A 52 8.21 -20.91 19.56
CA ASN A 52 7.70 -19.55 19.74
C ASN A 52 7.37 -19.39 21.23
N GLU A 53 8.26 -18.84 22.02
CA GLU A 53 7.98 -18.51 23.40
C GLU A 53 6.92 -17.42 23.47
N ARG A 54 5.85 -17.71 24.20
CA ARG A 54 4.79 -16.74 24.48
C ARG A 54 5.33 -15.73 25.49
N LYS A 55 5.50 -14.46 25.04
CA LYS A 55 5.93 -13.39 25.94
C LYS A 55 4.76 -12.92 26.83
N ASP A 56 5.06 -12.42 28.00
CA ASP A 56 4.06 -11.83 28.88
C ASP A 56 3.68 -10.38 28.49
N TYR A 57 4.28 -9.90 27.43
CA TYR A 57 4.05 -8.54 26.89
C TYR A 57 3.90 -8.56 25.37
N TYR A 58 3.30 -7.50 24.85
CA TYR A 58 3.13 -7.25 23.41
C TYR A 58 4.24 -6.34 22.89
N GLU A 59 4.70 -6.60 21.69
CA GLU A 59 5.65 -5.75 20.97
C GLU A 59 5.00 -5.19 19.70
N VAL A 60 5.36 -3.96 19.34
CA VAL A 60 4.92 -3.35 18.07
C VAL A 60 5.55 -4.12 16.91
N VAL A 61 4.74 -4.49 15.96
CA VAL A 61 5.17 -5.19 14.75
C VAL A 61 5.33 -4.21 13.61
N THR A 62 6.51 -4.21 12.99
CA THR A 62 6.73 -3.45 11.74
C THR A 62 6.06 -4.17 10.58
N PRO A 63 5.04 -3.59 9.92
CA PRO A 63 4.37 -4.23 8.82
C PRO A 63 5.20 -4.20 7.54
N SER A 64 5.02 -5.19 6.67
CA SER A 64 5.55 -5.19 5.30
C SER A 64 4.69 -4.33 4.39
N VAL A 65 5.26 -3.80 3.30
CA VAL A 65 4.49 -3.03 2.31
C VAL A 65 4.23 -3.88 1.07
N ILE A 66 2.96 -4.17 0.77
CA ILE A 66 2.51 -4.93 -0.40
C ILE A 66 1.56 -4.05 -1.23
N ASN A 67 1.92 -3.74 -2.46
CA ASN A 67 1.14 -2.87 -3.37
C ASN A 67 0.78 -1.49 -2.76
N GLY A 68 1.66 -0.98 -1.88
CA GLY A 68 1.47 0.29 -1.18
C GLY A 68 0.66 0.19 0.11
N TYR A 69 0.12 -0.97 0.48
CA TYR A 69 -0.60 -1.20 1.74
C TYR A 69 0.30 -1.86 2.79
N PHE A 70 0.11 -1.52 4.04
CA PHE A 70 0.71 -2.24 5.15
C PHE A 70 0.06 -3.62 5.33
N SER A 71 0.88 -4.64 5.50
CA SER A 71 0.48 -6.04 5.66
C SER A 71 1.27 -6.70 6.79
N VAL A 72 0.61 -7.55 7.58
CA VAL A 72 1.22 -8.33 8.64
C VAL A 72 0.87 -9.81 8.50
N SER A 73 1.79 -10.67 8.94
CA SER A 73 1.52 -12.12 9.02
C SER A 73 0.73 -12.42 10.27
N ILE A 74 -0.36 -13.16 10.13
CA ILE A 74 -1.17 -13.62 11.27
C ILE A 74 -0.68 -15.02 11.66
N PRO A 75 -0.10 -15.18 12.86
CA PRO A 75 0.52 -16.46 13.27
C PRO A 75 -0.44 -17.64 13.26
N VAL A 76 -1.68 -17.44 13.69
CA VAL A 76 -2.70 -18.50 13.86
C VAL A 76 -3.32 -18.92 12.52
N ARG A 77 -3.44 -18.02 11.54
CA ARG A 77 -4.17 -18.26 10.28
C ARG A 77 -3.30 -18.59 9.07
N LYS A 78 -2.00 -18.79 9.22
CA LYS A 78 -1.05 -19.04 8.11
C LYS A 78 -1.31 -18.14 6.90
N GLY A 79 -1.13 -16.83 7.04
CA GLY A 79 -1.33 -15.89 5.93
C GLY A 79 -1.02 -14.45 6.32
N ASN A 80 -1.01 -13.60 5.31
CA ASN A 80 -0.87 -12.17 5.51
C ASN A 80 -2.25 -11.50 5.44
N GLU A 81 -2.49 -10.51 6.28
CA GLU A 81 -3.65 -9.64 6.19
C GLU A 81 -3.22 -8.18 6.15
N PHE A 82 -4.01 -7.35 5.45
CA PHE A 82 -3.76 -5.92 5.37
C PHE A 82 -4.18 -5.22 6.65
N VAL A 83 -3.34 -4.32 7.17
CA VAL A 83 -3.57 -3.59 8.42
C VAL A 83 -4.89 -2.82 8.41
N HIS A 84 -5.21 -2.09 7.32
CA HIS A 84 -6.48 -1.36 7.20
C HIS A 84 -7.71 -2.29 7.35
N ARG A 85 -7.62 -3.54 6.89
CA ARG A 85 -8.72 -4.51 7.04
C ARG A 85 -8.84 -5.01 8.47
N ILE A 86 -7.71 -5.24 9.15
CA ILE A 86 -7.69 -5.61 10.57
C ILE A 86 -8.33 -4.50 11.40
N VAL A 87 -7.89 -3.25 11.19
CA VAL A 87 -8.45 -2.08 11.90
C VAL A 87 -9.95 -1.95 11.64
N ALA A 88 -10.37 -2.00 10.37
CA ALA A 88 -11.78 -1.85 10.03
C ALA A 88 -12.65 -2.96 10.63
N LYS A 89 -12.22 -4.22 10.60
CA LYS A 89 -12.94 -5.35 11.22
C LYS A 89 -13.07 -5.21 12.74
N THR A 90 -12.06 -4.62 13.38
CA THR A 90 -11.99 -4.53 14.84
C THR A 90 -12.74 -3.33 15.40
N PHE A 91 -12.76 -2.19 14.68
CA PHE A 91 -13.25 -0.92 15.20
C PHE A 91 -14.48 -0.35 14.50
N ILE A 92 -14.75 -0.74 13.26
CA ILE A 92 -15.79 -0.11 12.43
C ILE A 92 -16.92 -1.08 12.17
N ASP A 93 -18.11 -0.76 12.61
CA ASP A 93 -19.31 -1.54 12.34
C ASP A 93 -19.59 -1.63 10.84
N ASN A 94 -20.01 -2.81 10.39
CA ASN A 94 -20.31 -3.08 8.99
C ASN A 94 -21.75 -3.61 8.79
N PRO A 95 -22.77 -2.83 9.12
CA PRO A 95 -24.18 -3.29 9.06
C PRO A 95 -24.65 -3.61 7.65
N ARG A 96 -23.98 -3.05 6.61
CA ARG A 96 -24.29 -3.30 5.21
C ARG A 96 -23.57 -4.52 4.62
N GLY A 97 -22.70 -5.20 5.39
CA GLY A 97 -21.91 -6.33 4.92
C GLY A 97 -20.97 -6.01 3.75
N CYS A 98 -20.44 -4.77 3.72
CA CYS A 98 -19.52 -4.34 2.67
C CYS A 98 -18.22 -5.17 2.69
N LYS A 99 -17.68 -5.48 1.50
CA LYS A 99 -16.50 -6.36 1.37
C LYS A 99 -15.19 -5.58 1.26
N GLU A 100 -15.24 -4.29 0.97
CA GLU A 100 -14.07 -3.45 0.73
C GLU A 100 -13.93 -2.38 1.80
N VAL A 101 -12.68 -2.04 2.13
CA VAL A 101 -12.31 -0.94 3.01
C VAL A 101 -11.60 0.12 2.17
N ASP A 102 -12.04 1.37 2.31
CA ASP A 102 -11.51 2.52 1.58
C ASP A 102 -10.81 3.47 2.54
N HIS A 103 -9.71 4.08 2.08
CA HIS A 103 -9.01 5.15 2.78
C HIS A 103 -9.59 6.50 2.34
N ILE A 104 -10.21 7.23 3.27
CA ILE A 104 -10.93 8.48 2.99
C ILE A 104 -10.01 9.53 2.36
N ASN A 105 -8.77 9.63 2.83
CA ASN A 105 -7.75 10.56 2.32
C ASN A 105 -6.94 10.01 1.14
N HIS A 106 -7.23 8.77 0.68
CA HIS A 106 -6.50 8.03 -0.37
C HIS A 106 -5.05 7.67 -0.05
N ASP A 107 -4.56 7.89 1.17
CA ASP A 107 -3.27 7.40 1.64
C ASP A 107 -3.41 5.97 2.17
N LYS A 108 -2.87 5.02 1.44
CA LYS A 108 -2.93 3.58 1.74
C LYS A 108 -2.15 3.18 3.00
N GLN A 109 -1.35 4.06 3.54
CA GLN A 109 -0.54 3.83 4.73
C GLN A 109 -1.15 4.46 5.99
N ASP A 110 -2.12 5.34 5.84
CA ASP A 110 -2.85 5.94 6.97
C ASP A 110 -4.01 5.06 7.41
N ASN A 111 -3.72 4.11 8.31
CA ASN A 111 -4.66 3.09 8.78
C ASN A 111 -5.39 3.49 10.07
N ARG A 112 -5.47 4.76 10.42
CA ARG A 112 -6.27 5.23 11.54
C ARG A 112 -7.75 4.99 11.30
N VAL A 113 -8.50 4.63 12.35
CA VAL A 113 -9.94 4.31 12.29
C VAL A 113 -10.74 5.42 11.60
N GLU A 114 -10.49 6.69 11.95
CA GLU A 114 -11.17 7.85 11.38
C GLU A 114 -10.93 8.04 9.88
N ASN A 115 -9.89 7.42 9.32
CA ASN A 115 -9.57 7.46 7.90
C ASN A 115 -10.09 6.27 7.11
N LEU A 116 -10.71 5.30 7.77
CA LEU A 116 -11.18 4.06 7.14
C LEU A 116 -12.71 3.99 7.12
N ARG A 117 -13.26 3.38 6.08
CA ARG A 117 -14.68 3.10 5.99
C ARG A 117 -14.96 1.84 5.19
N TRP A 118 -16.05 1.14 5.54
CA TRP A 118 -16.58 0.06 4.74
C TRP A 118 -17.33 0.60 3.52
N VAL A 119 -17.03 0.07 2.34
CA VAL A 119 -17.65 0.48 1.07
C VAL A 119 -18.03 -0.71 0.21
N THR A 120 -19.04 -0.52 -0.62
CA THR A 120 -19.34 -1.44 -1.72
C THR A 120 -18.31 -1.27 -2.84
N HIS A 121 -18.17 -2.26 -3.71
CA HIS A 121 -17.31 -2.17 -4.89
C HIS A 121 -17.62 -0.94 -5.76
N LYS A 122 -18.91 -0.65 -5.97
CA LYS A 122 -19.36 0.53 -6.74
C LYS A 122 -18.93 1.85 -6.11
N GLU A 123 -19.07 1.99 -4.79
CA GLU A 123 -18.64 3.17 -4.05
C GLU A 123 -17.11 3.36 -4.12
N ASN A 124 -16.35 2.26 -3.95
CA ASN A 124 -14.90 2.30 -4.03
C ASN A 124 -14.42 2.71 -5.43
N GLN A 125 -14.99 2.14 -6.49
CA GLN A 125 -14.69 2.54 -7.86
C GLN A 125 -15.04 4.02 -8.12
N ALA A 126 -16.15 4.53 -7.60
CA ALA A 126 -16.52 5.94 -7.72
C ALA A 126 -15.51 6.86 -7.01
N ASN A 127 -14.99 6.46 -5.87
CA ASN A 127 -13.96 7.21 -5.14
C ASN A 127 -12.62 7.20 -5.90
N LEU A 128 -12.19 6.06 -6.41
CA LEU A 128 -11.00 5.95 -7.26
C LEU A 128 -11.10 6.83 -8.50
N SER A 129 -12.28 6.90 -9.14
CA SER A 129 -12.48 7.74 -10.33
C SER A 129 -12.42 9.23 -10.03
N LYS A 130 -12.80 9.66 -8.82
CA LYS A 130 -12.67 11.06 -8.36
C LYS A 130 -11.23 11.42 -8.00
N ALA A 131 -10.49 10.49 -7.40
CA ALA A 131 -9.11 10.70 -6.95
C ALA A 131 -8.07 10.59 -8.08
N THR A 132 -8.32 9.74 -9.07
CA THR A 132 -7.41 9.53 -10.17
C THR A 132 -7.65 10.54 -11.30
N LYS A 133 -7.10 11.72 -11.13
CA LYS A 133 -6.77 12.55 -12.31
C LYS A 133 -5.76 11.74 -13.12
N ARG A 134 -6.24 10.99 -14.13
CA ARG A 134 -5.31 10.28 -15.02
C ARG A 134 -4.51 11.31 -15.78
N THR A 135 -3.21 11.31 -15.53
CA THR A 135 -2.27 12.12 -16.30
C THR A 135 -2.00 11.42 -17.63
N TYR A 136 -2.32 12.09 -18.72
CA TYR A 136 -2.01 11.61 -20.05
C TYR A 136 -0.88 12.46 -20.62
N TRP A 137 0.21 11.82 -21.00
CA TRP A 137 1.23 12.49 -21.79
C TRP A 137 0.87 12.40 -23.26
N LYS A 138 0.94 13.54 -23.95
CA LYS A 138 0.88 13.65 -25.41
C LYS A 138 2.24 14.05 -25.95
N ASP A 139 2.46 13.80 -27.22
CA ASP A 139 3.70 14.18 -27.92
C ASP A 139 4.96 13.76 -27.15
N ILE A 140 4.99 12.48 -26.74
CA ILE A 140 6.15 11.91 -26.09
C ILE A 140 7.25 11.73 -27.11
N THR A 141 8.45 12.19 -26.79
CA THR A 141 9.64 11.99 -27.62
C THR A 141 10.69 11.19 -26.87
N ALA A 142 11.37 10.33 -27.60
CA ALA A 142 12.54 9.61 -27.12
C ALA A 142 13.71 9.87 -28.06
N ARG A 143 14.88 10.19 -27.54
CA ARG A 143 16.12 10.35 -28.30
C ARG A 143 17.11 9.30 -27.89
N ASP A 144 17.56 8.52 -28.86
CA ASP A 144 18.64 7.55 -28.67
C ASP A 144 19.96 8.32 -28.42
N LEU A 145 20.62 8.00 -27.33
CA LEU A 145 21.82 8.72 -26.90
C LEU A 145 23.07 8.32 -27.71
N THR A 146 23.03 7.13 -28.31
CA THR A 146 24.15 6.62 -29.11
C THR A 146 24.06 7.06 -30.56
N THR A 147 22.88 6.92 -31.19
CA THR A 147 22.67 7.19 -32.59
C THR A 147 22.11 8.60 -32.90
N GLY A 148 21.64 9.28 -31.84
CA GLY A 148 20.94 10.57 -31.97
C GLY A 148 19.53 10.47 -32.56
N LYS A 149 19.08 9.27 -32.95
CA LYS A 149 17.78 9.03 -33.58
C LYS A 149 16.63 9.45 -32.66
N ARG A 150 15.59 10.06 -33.24
CA ARG A 150 14.43 10.54 -32.50
C ARG A 150 13.20 9.70 -32.84
N TYR A 151 12.42 9.37 -31.80
CA TYR A 151 11.15 8.66 -31.89
C TYR A 151 10.05 9.55 -31.31
N ARG A 152 8.85 9.52 -31.91
CA ARG A 152 7.69 10.28 -31.45
C ARG A 152 6.51 9.36 -31.25
N PHE A 153 5.80 9.55 -30.14
CA PHE A 153 4.62 8.78 -29.76
C PHE A 153 3.50 9.75 -29.41
N LYS A 154 2.33 9.58 -30.01
CA LYS A 154 1.16 10.42 -29.70
C LYS A 154 0.60 10.15 -28.31
N LYS A 155 0.63 8.88 -27.88
CA LYS A 155 0.13 8.41 -26.59
C LYS A 155 1.15 7.51 -25.94
N PHE A 156 1.07 7.38 -24.59
CA PHE A 156 1.93 6.46 -23.84
C PHE A 156 1.73 4.98 -24.24
N SER A 157 0.49 4.59 -24.64
CA SER A 157 0.20 3.25 -25.14
C SER A 157 0.99 2.87 -26.40
N ASP A 158 1.34 3.84 -27.21
CA ASP A 158 2.04 3.59 -28.48
C ASP A 158 3.48 3.09 -28.25
N ILE A 159 4.02 3.37 -27.05
CA ILE A 159 5.36 2.89 -26.63
C ILE A 159 5.37 1.38 -26.44
N LYS A 160 4.21 0.73 -26.18
CA LYS A 160 4.14 -0.73 -25.96
C LYS A 160 4.69 -1.52 -27.16
N SER A 161 4.29 -1.19 -28.37
CA SER A 161 4.76 -1.84 -29.60
C SER A 161 6.26 -1.61 -29.82
N PHE A 162 6.74 -0.41 -29.47
CA PHE A 162 8.15 -0.08 -29.50
C PHE A 162 8.95 -0.90 -28.49
N ALA A 163 8.50 -0.98 -27.23
CA ALA A 163 9.13 -1.76 -26.17
C ALA A 163 9.23 -3.25 -26.51
N LEU A 164 8.18 -3.81 -27.13
CA LEU A 164 8.18 -5.21 -27.61
C LEU A 164 9.22 -5.43 -28.70
N ARG A 165 9.35 -4.52 -29.66
CA ARG A 165 10.33 -4.60 -30.77
C ARG A 165 11.77 -4.64 -30.24
N TYR A 166 12.06 -3.90 -29.17
CA TYR A 166 13.40 -3.83 -28.56
C TYR A 166 13.56 -4.81 -27.37
N ASN A 167 12.62 -5.75 -27.20
CA ASN A 167 12.62 -6.79 -26.17
C ASN A 167 12.87 -6.24 -24.76
N TRP A 168 12.24 -5.13 -24.42
CA TRP A 168 12.29 -4.58 -23.07
C TRP A 168 11.46 -5.46 -22.14
N GLY A 169 12.09 -5.98 -21.07
CA GLY A 169 11.42 -6.80 -20.07
C GLY A 169 10.27 -6.08 -19.34
N GLN A 170 9.69 -6.74 -18.36
CA GLN A 170 8.63 -6.13 -17.55
C GLN A 170 9.12 -4.85 -16.83
N GLY A 171 8.22 -3.90 -16.59
CA GLY A 171 8.52 -2.66 -15.84
C GLY A 171 8.92 -1.45 -16.68
N TRP A 172 9.14 -1.59 -18.01
CA TRP A 172 9.48 -0.45 -18.89
C TRP A 172 8.53 0.75 -18.75
N GLY A 173 7.22 0.46 -18.63
CA GLY A 173 6.19 1.49 -18.50
C GLY A 173 6.33 2.33 -17.24
N VAL A 174 6.68 1.70 -16.11
CA VAL A 174 6.91 2.40 -14.82
C VAL A 174 8.19 3.24 -14.91
N ALA A 175 9.26 2.69 -15.46
CA ALA A 175 10.53 3.39 -15.60
C ALA A 175 10.38 4.67 -16.45
N ILE A 176 9.72 4.57 -17.60
CA ILE A 176 9.51 5.73 -18.49
C ILE A 176 8.57 6.76 -17.84
N ARG A 177 7.47 6.32 -17.20
CA ARG A 177 6.55 7.23 -16.48
C ARG A 177 7.28 8.05 -15.44
N ARG A 178 8.09 7.41 -14.58
CA ARG A 178 8.88 8.14 -13.58
C ARG A 178 9.79 9.22 -14.16
N LYS A 179 10.31 9.01 -15.39
CA LYS A 179 11.12 10.03 -16.07
C LYS A 179 10.26 11.17 -16.60
N LEU A 180 9.14 10.86 -17.24
CA LEU A 180 8.21 11.87 -17.74
C LEU A 180 7.59 12.69 -16.58
N ASP A 181 7.27 12.08 -15.44
CA ASP A 181 6.77 12.78 -14.24
C ASP A 181 7.76 13.81 -13.68
N ARG A 182 9.07 13.57 -13.89
CA ARG A 182 10.15 14.47 -13.46
C ARG A 182 10.56 15.49 -14.54
N GLY A 183 9.76 15.63 -15.60
CA GLY A 183 10.05 16.53 -16.72
C GLY A 183 10.97 15.96 -17.80
N GLY A 184 11.38 14.70 -17.67
CA GLY A 184 12.21 13.98 -18.63
C GLY A 184 13.33 13.20 -17.95
N GLY A 185 14.04 12.38 -18.72
CA GLY A 185 15.21 11.64 -18.26
C GLY A 185 15.50 10.36 -19.02
N ILE A 186 16.57 9.68 -18.63
CA ILE A 186 17.09 8.49 -19.33
C ILE A 186 16.42 7.23 -18.80
N ALA A 187 15.94 6.40 -19.71
CA ALA A 187 15.53 5.01 -19.48
C ALA A 187 15.74 4.19 -20.76
N TYR A 188 16.25 2.98 -20.62
CA TYR A 188 16.50 2.06 -21.75
C TYR A 188 17.37 2.65 -22.86
N GLY A 189 18.42 3.40 -22.50
CA GLY A 189 19.35 4.03 -23.46
C GLY A 189 18.75 5.24 -24.23
N LEU A 190 17.51 5.62 -23.92
CA LEU A 190 16.81 6.71 -24.57
C LEU A 190 16.55 7.84 -23.58
N PHE A 191 16.69 9.08 -24.03
CA PHE A 191 16.25 10.27 -23.29
C PHE A 191 14.80 10.59 -23.63
N TRP A 192 13.93 10.55 -22.62
CA TRP A 192 12.48 10.71 -22.74
C TRP A 192 12.03 12.09 -22.31
N THR A 193 11.15 12.70 -23.08
CA THR A 193 10.45 13.95 -22.72
C THR A 193 9.00 13.89 -23.19
N ALA A 194 8.14 14.71 -22.60
CA ALA A 194 6.78 14.93 -23.07
C ALA A 194 6.50 16.44 -23.10
N LYS A 195 5.86 16.91 -24.16
CA LYS A 195 5.55 18.34 -24.30
C LYS A 195 4.37 18.78 -23.46
N THR A 196 3.37 17.93 -23.30
CA THR A 196 2.10 18.28 -22.67
C THR A 196 1.67 17.20 -21.72
N ARG A 197 1.32 17.62 -20.49
CA ARG A 197 0.66 16.79 -19.50
C ARG A 197 -0.80 17.23 -19.42
N GLU A 198 -1.72 16.44 -19.95
CA GLU A 198 -3.15 16.68 -19.76
C GLU A 198 -3.65 15.89 -18.56
N THR A 199 -4.37 16.58 -17.69
CA THR A 199 -5.09 15.96 -16.60
C THR A 199 -6.57 15.98 -16.98
N LYS A 200 -7.15 14.83 -17.32
CA LYS A 200 -8.60 14.71 -17.54
C LYS A 200 -9.27 14.20 -16.27
N ASN A 201 -10.28 14.95 -15.81
CA ASN A 201 -11.25 14.39 -14.88
C ASN A 201 -12.02 13.31 -15.63
N ILE A 202 -11.94 12.08 -15.19
CA ILE A 202 -12.79 11.01 -15.72
C ILE A 202 -14.17 11.22 -15.08
N ARG A 203 -15.15 11.56 -15.93
CA ARG A 203 -16.56 11.58 -15.57
C ARG A 203 -17.10 10.17 -15.47
#